data_46210778f7b670552042201b37eed5c2
#
_entry.id   46210778f7b670552042201b37eed5c2
#
_cell.length_a   1.000
_cell.length_b   1.000
_cell.length_c   1.000
_cell.angle_alpha   90.00
_cell.angle_beta   90.00
_cell.angle_gamma   90.00
#
_symmetry.space_group_name_H-M   'P 1'
#
loop_
_entity.id
_entity.type
_entity.pdbx_description
1 polymer ?
#
loop_
_entity_poly.entity_id
_entity_poly.type
_entity_poly.pdbx_seq_one_letter_code
_entity_poly.pdbx_strand_id
1 'polypeptide(L)'
;MLYFIKSGKYCKIGYSRDLKALFTRLRNYLTHNPSFQIIDLRSGDKMRESQIHSLIPPELYHYGEWCVWNKEIARLWLRLYNVNIQESIEDYFIKKNKAINKAIIKEYRDTPYLNFIRYFSKESNLDMSEPDNNEWRTP
;
A
#
# COMPACT_ATOMS: atom_id res chain seq x y z
N MET A 1 4.31 -11.93 -4.78
CA MET A 1 4.07 -11.04 -3.62
C MET A 1 3.03 -10.00 -3.97
N LEU A 2 2.03 -9.88 -3.13
CA LEU A 2 1.08 -8.79 -3.23
C LEU A 2 1.53 -7.62 -2.36
N TYR A 3 1.36 -6.42 -2.87
CA TYR A 3 1.66 -5.19 -2.15
C TYR A 3 0.42 -4.31 -2.05
N PHE A 4 0.32 -3.62 -0.91
CA PHE A 4 -0.73 -2.65 -0.63
C PHE A 4 -0.02 -1.34 -0.28
N ILE A 5 -0.18 -0.33 -1.13
CA ILE A 5 0.50 0.96 -0.98
C ILE A 5 -0.50 2.10 -0.97
N LYS A 6 -0.12 3.20 -0.35
CA LYS A 6 -0.94 4.40 -0.27
C LYS A 6 -0.12 5.62 -0.69
N SER A 7 -0.72 6.48 -1.49
CA SER A 7 -0.15 7.75 -1.90
C SER A 7 -1.21 8.83 -1.76
N GLY A 8 -1.05 9.70 -0.75
CA GLY A 8 -2.07 10.69 -0.44
C GLY A 8 -3.40 10.03 -0.11
N LYS A 9 -4.46 10.42 -0.81
CA LYS A 9 -5.81 9.85 -0.65
C LYS A 9 -6.09 8.62 -1.51
N TYR A 10 -5.09 8.12 -2.22
CA TYR A 10 -5.24 6.96 -3.11
C TYR A 10 -4.46 5.78 -2.58
N CYS A 11 -4.91 4.58 -2.91
CA CYS A 11 -4.23 3.34 -2.59
C CYS A 11 -4.22 2.41 -3.80
N LYS A 12 -3.31 1.45 -3.76
CA LYS A 12 -3.18 0.46 -4.83
C LYS A 12 -2.81 -0.89 -4.24
N ILE A 13 -3.49 -1.92 -4.72
CA ILE A 13 -3.10 -3.30 -4.48
C ILE A 13 -2.57 -3.85 -5.81
N GLY A 14 -1.37 -4.40 -5.77
CA GLY A 14 -0.72 -4.93 -6.96
C GLY A 14 0.10 -6.17 -6.67
N TYR A 15 0.60 -6.75 -7.74
CA TYR A 15 1.47 -7.91 -7.69
C TYR A 15 2.87 -7.53 -8.15
N SER A 16 3.87 -8.06 -7.46
CA SER A 16 5.26 -7.99 -7.86
C SER A 16 5.94 -9.33 -7.58
N ARG A 17 6.88 -9.71 -8.42
CA ARG A 17 7.61 -10.95 -8.24
C ARG A 17 8.36 -10.97 -6.89
N ASP A 18 8.99 -9.85 -6.53
CA ASP A 18 9.76 -9.69 -5.30
C ASP A 18 9.87 -8.20 -4.95
N LEU A 19 10.54 -7.91 -3.82
CA LEU A 19 10.76 -6.54 -3.35
C LEU A 19 11.57 -5.70 -4.32
N LYS A 20 12.59 -6.27 -4.96
CA LYS A 20 13.42 -5.52 -5.91
C LYS A 20 12.61 -5.06 -7.11
N ALA A 21 11.74 -5.92 -7.63
CA ALA A 21 10.85 -5.57 -8.73
C ALA A 21 9.84 -4.49 -8.31
N LEU A 22 9.35 -4.57 -7.08
CA LEU A 22 8.49 -3.53 -6.51
C LEU A 22 9.24 -2.20 -6.43
N PHE A 23 10.46 -2.19 -5.92
CA PHE A 23 11.26 -0.96 -5.81
C PHE A 23 11.49 -0.31 -7.19
N THR A 24 11.69 -1.10 -8.21
CA THR A 24 11.84 -0.58 -9.58
C THR A 24 10.58 0.15 -10.03
N ARG A 25 9.39 -0.41 -9.75
CA ARG A 25 8.12 0.25 -10.07
C ARG A 25 7.91 1.50 -9.24
N LEU A 26 8.18 1.43 -7.94
CA LEU A 26 7.97 2.56 -7.02
C LEU A 26 8.89 3.73 -7.33
N ARG A 27 10.10 3.48 -7.86
CA ARG A 27 10.97 4.55 -8.35
C ARG A 27 10.29 5.43 -9.39
N ASN A 28 9.56 4.80 -10.29
CA ASN A 28 8.82 5.54 -11.32
C ASN A 28 7.69 6.35 -10.71
N TYR A 29 7.05 5.83 -9.66
CA TYR A 29 5.99 6.57 -8.95
C TYR A 29 6.53 7.76 -8.17
N LEU A 30 7.72 7.67 -7.58
CA LEU A 30 8.31 8.76 -6.82
C LEU A 30 8.53 10.04 -7.64
N THR A 31 8.72 9.90 -8.94
CA THR A 31 8.83 11.05 -9.83
C THR A 31 7.55 11.88 -9.84
N HIS A 32 6.42 11.24 -9.64
CA HIS A 32 5.08 11.85 -9.70
C HIS A 32 4.38 11.92 -8.35
N ASN A 33 4.70 11.01 -7.44
CA ASN A 33 4.04 10.87 -6.13
C ASN A 33 5.08 10.60 -5.04
N PRO A 34 5.74 11.64 -4.52
CA PRO A 34 6.84 11.46 -3.57
C PRO A 34 6.42 10.97 -2.18
N SER A 35 5.14 10.87 -1.89
CA SER A 35 4.65 10.60 -0.53
C SER A 35 4.01 9.22 -0.36
N PHE A 36 4.35 8.24 -1.19
CA PHE A 36 3.76 6.92 -1.03
C PHE A 36 4.30 6.21 0.23
N GLN A 37 3.47 5.32 0.78
CA GLN A 37 3.81 4.47 1.92
C GLN A 37 3.40 3.02 1.63
N ILE A 38 4.21 2.08 2.09
CA ILE A 38 3.85 0.66 2.03
C ILE A 38 2.96 0.35 3.23
N ILE A 39 1.71 -0.04 2.97
CA ILE A 39 0.75 -0.40 4.01
C ILE A 39 0.97 -1.83 4.46
N ASP A 40 1.09 -2.78 3.52
CA ASP A 40 1.33 -4.17 3.82
C ASP A 40 1.97 -4.89 2.64
N LEU A 41 2.62 -6.01 2.93
CA LEU A 41 3.20 -6.94 1.96
C LEU A 41 2.81 -8.34 2.37
N ARG A 42 2.29 -9.13 1.40
CA ARG A 42 1.87 -10.50 1.65
C ARG A 42 2.29 -11.40 0.48
N SER A 43 2.51 -12.66 0.78
CA SER A 43 2.70 -13.63 -0.29
C SER A 43 1.40 -13.82 -1.07
N GLY A 44 1.52 -14.03 -2.37
CA GLY A 44 0.37 -14.21 -3.25
C GLY A 44 0.79 -14.11 -4.70
N ASP A 45 -0.11 -14.54 -5.59
CA ASP A 45 0.10 -14.55 -7.03
C ASP A 45 -0.85 -13.58 -7.74
N LYS A 46 -0.76 -13.54 -9.06
CA LYS A 46 -1.63 -12.69 -9.87
C LYS A 46 -3.10 -13.09 -9.76
N MET A 47 -3.39 -14.34 -9.47
CA MET A 47 -4.76 -14.80 -9.28
C MET A 47 -5.37 -14.17 -8.02
N ARG A 48 -4.62 -14.08 -6.93
CA ARG A 48 -5.07 -13.40 -5.72
C ARG A 48 -5.27 -11.90 -5.94
N GLU A 49 -4.37 -11.27 -6.68
CA GLU A 49 -4.55 -9.88 -7.07
C GLU A 49 -5.87 -9.70 -7.81
N SER A 50 -6.14 -10.55 -8.79
CA SER A 50 -7.39 -10.49 -9.55
C SER A 50 -8.62 -10.73 -8.67
N GLN A 51 -8.52 -11.65 -7.70
CA GLN A 51 -9.61 -11.90 -6.76
C GLN A 51 -9.97 -10.67 -5.95
N ILE A 52 -8.97 -10.00 -5.37
CA ILE A 52 -9.25 -8.82 -4.57
C ILE A 52 -9.76 -7.67 -5.42
N HIS A 53 -9.20 -7.48 -6.62
CA HIS A 53 -9.68 -6.43 -7.53
C HIS A 53 -11.13 -6.65 -7.94
N SER A 54 -11.56 -7.89 -8.11
CA SER A 54 -12.97 -8.22 -8.44
C SER A 54 -13.93 -7.86 -7.30
N LEU A 55 -13.45 -7.77 -6.07
CA LEU A 55 -14.27 -7.46 -4.89
C LEU A 55 -14.31 -5.98 -4.55
N ILE A 56 -13.41 -5.18 -5.12
CA ILE A 56 -13.40 -3.73 -4.88
C ILE A 56 -14.55 -3.09 -5.64
N PRO A 57 -15.40 -2.29 -4.97
CA PRO A 57 -16.48 -1.57 -5.67
C PRO A 57 -15.92 -0.73 -6.81
N PRO A 58 -16.48 -0.84 -8.04
CA PRO A 58 -15.98 -0.10 -9.20
C PRO A 58 -15.92 1.41 -9.00
N GLU A 59 -16.81 1.99 -8.22
CA GLU A 59 -16.85 3.42 -7.94
C GLU A 59 -15.65 3.92 -7.13
N LEU A 60 -14.89 3.03 -6.49
CA LEU A 60 -13.69 3.39 -5.74
C LEU A 60 -12.47 3.52 -6.64
N TYR A 61 -12.50 2.97 -7.85
CA TYR A 61 -11.38 3.13 -8.78
C TYR A 61 -11.32 4.56 -9.30
N HIS A 62 -10.12 5.12 -9.25
CA HIS A 62 -9.85 6.48 -9.70
C HIS A 62 -9.13 6.51 -11.05
N TYR A 63 -8.00 5.82 -11.14
CA TYR A 63 -7.18 5.76 -12.35
C TYR A 63 -6.44 4.43 -12.41
N GLY A 64 -6.67 3.67 -13.48
CA GLY A 64 -6.10 2.32 -13.61
C GLY A 64 -6.48 1.46 -12.40
N GLU A 65 -5.48 0.92 -11.72
CA GLU A 65 -5.68 0.11 -10.51
C GLU A 65 -5.61 0.93 -9.22
N TRP A 66 -5.45 2.24 -9.33
CA TRP A 66 -5.47 3.14 -8.17
C TRP A 66 -6.90 3.39 -7.72
N CYS A 67 -7.12 3.22 -6.43
CA CYS A 67 -8.42 3.40 -5.79
C CYS A 67 -8.39 4.53 -4.80
N VAL A 68 -9.54 5.13 -4.52
CA VAL A 68 -9.68 6.05 -3.40
C VAL A 68 -9.51 5.24 -2.10
N TRP A 69 -8.64 5.73 -1.21
CA TRP A 69 -8.45 5.07 0.08
C TRP A 69 -9.78 4.96 0.83
N ASN A 70 -10.09 3.76 1.27
CA ASN A 70 -11.32 3.46 1.98
C ASN A 70 -11.08 2.28 2.91
N LYS A 71 -11.67 2.32 4.11
CA LYS A 71 -11.54 1.24 5.09
C LYS A 71 -12.09 -0.08 4.57
N GLU A 72 -13.06 -0.04 3.66
CA GLU A 72 -13.60 -1.24 3.06
C GLU A 72 -12.55 -2.01 2.25
N ILE A 73 -11.68 -1.30 1.51
CA ILE A 73 -10.57 -1.94 0.80
C ILE A 73 -9.61 -2.60 1.79
N ALA A 74 -9.31 -1.94 2.89
CA ALA A 74 -8.49 -2.50 3.95
C ALA A 74 -9.11 -3.77 4.55
N ARG A 75 -10.43 -3.78 4.75
CA ARG A 75 -11.15 -4.95 5.25
C ARG A 75 -11.12 -6.11 4.26
N LEU A 76 -11.23 -5.83 2.95
CA LEU A 76 -11.10 -6.85 1.92
C LEU A 76 -9.71 -7.48 1.96
N TRP A 77 -8.68 -6.66 2.09
CA TRP A 77 -7.30 -7.14 2.23
C TRP A 77 -7.14 -8.06 3.44
N LEU A 78 -7.64 -7.65 4.60
CA LEU A 78 -7.57 -8.44 5.82
C LEU A 78 -8.33 -9.77 5.66
N ARG A 79 -9.51 -9.76 5.05
CA ARG A 79 -10.30 -10.96 4.81
C ARG A 79 -9.61 -11.92 3.84
N LEU A 80 -8.99 -11.40 2.80
CA LEU A 80 -8.25 -12.23 1.84
C LEU A 80 -7.17 -13.07 2.52
N TYR A 81 -6.56 -12.54 3.57
CA TYR A 81 -5.50 -13.19 4.31
C TYR A 81 -5.96 -13.78 5.65
N ASN A 82 -7.26 -13.81 5.90
CA ASN A 82 -7.85 -14.33 7.15
C ASN A 82 -7.23 -13.67 8.40
N VAL A 83 -6.95 -12.39 8.33
CA VAL A 83 -6.39 -11.63 9.45
C VAL A 83 -7.53 -11.10 10.30
N ASN A 84 -7.51 -11.47 11.60
CA ASN A 84 -8.47 -11.00 12.58
C ASN A 84 -7.75 -10.03 13.51
N ILE A 85 -8.19 -8.77 13.53
CA ILE A 85 -7.54 -7.72 14.32
C ILE A 85 -8.35 -7.38 15.55
N GLN A 86 -7.66 -7.03 16.65
CA GLN A 86 -8.25 -6.61 17.91
C GLN A 86 -8.23 -5.08 18.07
N GLU A 87 -7.39 -4.42 17.30
CA GLU A 87 -7.26 -2.97 17.26
C GLU A 87 -8.04 -2.36 16.10
N SER A 88 -8.04 -1.04 15.98
CA SER A 88 -8.60 -0.36 14.82
C SER A 88 -7.80 -0.67 13.56
N ILE A 89 -8.44 -0.52 12.41
CA ILE A 89 -7.78 -0.68 11.10
C ILE A 89 -6.58 0.27 10.99
N GLU A 90 -6.75 1.51 11.43
CA GLU A 90 -5.69 2.52 11.40
C GLU A 90 -4.47 2.06 12.21
N ASP A 91 -4.69 1.66 13.46
CA ASP A 91 -3.60 1.24 14.33
C ASP A 91 -2.91 0.00 13.80
N TYR A 92 -3.66 -0.96 13.29
CA TYR A 92 -3.10 -2.18 12.72
C TYR A 92 -2.13 -1.85 11.56
N PHE A 93 -2.57 -1.06 10.59
CA PHE A 93 -1.76 -0.77 9.42
C PHE A 93 -0.61 0.20 9.71
N ILE A 94 -0.77 1.11 10.67
CA ILE A 94 0.34 1.95 11.13
C ILE A 94 1.45 1.08 11.72
N LYS A 95 1.11 0.10 12.55
CA LYS A 95 2.08 -0.87 13.08
C LYS A 95 2.73 -1.70 11.97
N LYS A 96 1.95 -2.15 11.01
CA LYS A 96 2.46 -2.90 9.85
C LYS A 96 3.45 -2.08 9.04
N ASN A 97 3.10 -0.84 8.72
CA ASN A 97 3.97 0.07 7.99
C ASN A 97 5.33 0.24 8.70
N LYS A 98 5.31 0.48 10.01
CA LYS A 98 6.53 0.62 10.80
C LYS A 98 7.37 -0.64 10.78
N ALA A 99 6.75 -1.80 10.98
CA ALA A 99 7.44 -3.09 11.00
C ALA A 99 8.06 -3.42 9.64
N ILE A 100 7.32 -3.18 8.55
CA ILE A 100 7.79 -3.40 7.18
C ILE A 100 8.97 -2.47 6.87
N ASN A 101 8.86 -1.19 7.17
CA ASN A 101 9.92 -0.22 6.93
C ASN A 101 11.21 -0.60 7.68
N LYS A 102 11.07 -1.01 8.94
CA LYS A 102 12.21 -1.45 9.75
C LYS A 102 12.88 -2.70 9.16
N ALA A 103 12.09 -3.67 8.74
CA ALA A 103 12.60 -4.91 8.15
C ALA A 103 13.31 -4.65 6.81
N ILE A 104 12.73 -3.80 5.96
CA ILE A 104 13.32 -3.45 4.66
C ILE A 104 14.64 -2.72 4.85
N ILE A 105 14.70 -1.74 5.75
CA ILE A 105 15.93 -1.00 6.03
C ILE A 105 17.02 -1.96 6.50
N LYS A 106 16.69 -2.90 7.39
CA LYS A 106 17.65 -3.88 7.90
C LYS A 106 18.18 -4.78 6.78
N GLU A 107 17.28 -5.28 5.92
CA GLU A 107 17.64 -6.21 4.83
C GLU A 107 18.49 -5.54 3.75
N TYR A 108 18.20 -4.29 3.42
CA TYR A 108 18.83 -3.59 2.29
C TYR A 108 19.85 -2.52 2.74
N ARG A 109 20.33 -2.60 4.00
CA ARG A 109 21.24 -1.60 4.59
C ARG A 109 22.49 -1.33 3.76
N ASP A 110 23.12 -2.37 3.25
CA ASP A 110 24.38 -2.27 2.53
C ASP A 110 24.19 -2.39 1.01
N THR A 111 23.05 -1.97 0.51
CA THR A 111 22.70 -2.05 -0.90
C THR A 111 22.47 -0.66 -1.49
N PRO A 112 22.52 -0.53 -2.84
CA PRO A 112 22.17 0.73 -3.50
C PRO A 112 20.72 1.19 -3.28
N TYR A 113 19.85 0.32 -2.79
CA TYR A 113 18.44 0.66 -2.54
C TYR A 113 18.24 1.47 -1.26
N LEU A 114 19.24 1.57 -0.39
CA LEU A 114 19.07 2.17 0.93
C LEU A 114 18.57 3.63 0.88
N ASN A 115 19.13 4.44 0.00
CA ASN A 115 18.72 5.84 -0.13
C ASN A 115 17.26 5.96 -0.56
N PHE A 116 16.85 5.12 -1.49
CA PHE A 116 15.47 5.05 -1.96
C PHE A 116 14.53 4.61 -0.84
N ILE A 117 14.91 3.57 -0.10
CA ILE A 117 14.12 3.06 1.03
C ILE A 117 13.97 4.13 2.10
N ARG A 118 15.05 4.81 2.47
CA ARG A 118 15.01 5.91 3.44
C ARG A 118 14.08 7.03 3.02
N TYR A 119 13.97 7.29 1.74
CA TYR A 119 13.13 8.35 1.23
C TYR A 119 11.65 8.11 1.55
N PHE A 120 11.12 6.91 1.28
CA PHE A 120 9.71 6.63 1.54
C PHE A 120 9.42 6.13 2.95
N SER A 121 10.46 5.64 3.68
CA SER A 121 10.29 5.12 5.03
C SER A 121 10.66 6.12 6.13
N LYS A 122 11.11 7.30 5.75
CA LYS A 122 11.75 8.28 6.62
C LYS A 122 10.91 8.71 7.81
N GLU A 123 9.60 8.78 7.63
CA GLU A 123 8.68 9.05 8.72
C GLU A 123 7.38 8.33 8.44
N SER A 124 6.94 7.51 9.39
CA SER A 124 5.65 6.88 9.25
C SER A 124 4.55 7.87 9.63
N ASN A 125 4.34 8.87 8.79
CA ASN A 125 3.17 9.72 8.85
C ASN A 125 2.07 9.13 8.00
N LEU A 126 1.85 7.83 8.16
CA LEU A 126 0.79 7.14 7.45
C LEU A 126 -0.54 7.66 7.93
N ASP A 127 -1.18 8.49 7.13
CA ASP A 127 -2.52 8.99 7.40
C ASP A 127 -3.52 8.00 6.84
N MET A 128 -4.25 7.33 7.74
CA MET A 128 -5.25 6.32 7.40
C MET A 128 -6.68 6.89 7.44
N SER A 129 -6.85 8.20 7.59
CA SER A 129 -8.18 8.80 7.52
C SER A 129 -8.76 8.69 6.11
N GLU A 130 -10.07 8.48 6.03
CA GLU A 130 -10.74 8.43 4.74
C GLU A 130 -10.86 9.84 4.15
N PRO A 131 -10.68 10.00 2.82
CA PRO A 131 -10.97 11.26 2.17
C PRO A 131 -12.43 11.66 2.35
N ASP A 132 -12.70 12.96 2.38
CA ASP A 132 -14.07 13.46 2.35
C ASP A 132 -14.78 12.89 1.12
N ASN A 133 -16.04 12.49 1.29
CA ASN A 133 -16.85 11.91 0.23
C ASN A 133 -16.94 12.78 -1.03
N ASN A 134 -16.68 14.06 -0.94
CA ASN A 134 -16.75 14.99 -2.05
C ASN A 134 -15.40 15.28 -2.71
N GLU A 135 -14.28 14.92 -2.08
CA GLU A 135 -12.94 15.26 -2.56
C GLU A 135 -12.59 14.58 -3.88
N TRP A 136 -13.02 13.34 -4.08
CA TRP A 136 -12.68 12.55 -5.26
C TRP A 136 -13.75 12.57 -6.34
N ARG A 137 -14.91 13.16 -6.05
CA ARG A 137 -16.03 13.29 -6.99
C ARG A 137 -16.00 14.60 -7.76
N THR A 138 -15.22 15.57 -7.30
CA THR A 138 -15.06 16.84 -8.02
C THR A 138 -14.11 16.65 -9.19
N PRO A 139 -14.47 17.12 -10.38
CA PRO A 139 -13.62 17.03 -11.57
C PRO A 139 -12.34 17.84 -11.42
#